data_36a8046f91a7b4de8cdfc5a5629377d4
#
_entry.id   36a8046f91a7b4de8cdfc5a5629377d4
#
_cell.length_a   1.000
_cell.length_b   1.000
_cell.length_c   1.000
_cell.angle_alpha   90.00
_cell.angle_beta   90.00
_cell.angle_gamma   90.00
#
_symmetry.space_group_name_H-M   'P 1'
#
loop_
_entity.id
_entity.type
_entity.pdbx_description
1 polymer ?
#
loop_
_entity_poly.entity_id
_entity_poly.type
_entity_poly.pdbx_seq_one_letter_code
_entity_poly.pdbx_strand_id
1 'polypeptide(L)'
;MFYHDNFHNYLTSLSQRALLMRQTERMRIMLRPYYRQYYAKTRELEIFGLEHRKIIDTIRKGDPDDVETIVRSHALKNVKKVADLA
;
A
#
# COMPACT_ATOMS: atom_id res chain seq x y z
N MET A 1 -8.37 -4.15 -6.90
CA MET A 1 -6.95 -4.54 -6.73
C MET A 1 -6.06 -4.00 -7.83
N PHE A 2 -6.52 -3.94 -9.09
CA PHE A 2 -5.72 -3.45 -10.21
C PHE A 2 -5.22 -2.01 -10.00
N TYR A 3 -6.11 -1.08 -9.69
CA TYR A 3 -5.74 0.32 -9.45
C TYR A 3 -4.84 0.49 -8.22
N HIS A 4 -5.08 -0.32 -7.20
CA HIS A 4 -4.26 -0.34 -5.99
C HIS A 4 -2.81 -0.76 -6.31
N ASP A 5 -2.65 -1.83 -7.10
CA ASP A 5 -1.34 -2.31 -7.49
C ASP A 5 -0.60 -1.27 -8.34
N ASN A 6 -1.30 -0.61 -9.27
CA ASN A 6 -0.72 0.45 -10.09
C ASN A 6 -0.24 1.64 -9.26
N PHE A 7 -1.02 2.04 -8.25
CA PHE A 7 -0.65 3.12 -7.33
C PHE A 7 0.65 2.79 -6.59
N HIS A 8 0.74 1.61 -6.01
CA HIS A 8 1.94 1.20 -5.28
C HIS A 8 3.14 1.01 -6.19
N ASN A 9 2.95 0.47 -7.38
CA ASN A 9 4.01 0.33 -8.36
C ASN A 9 4.54 1.68 -8.81
N TYR A 10 3.66 2.66 -8.99
CA TYR A 10 4.07 4.02 -9.31
C TYR A 10 4.91 4.63 -8.18
N LEU A 11 4.46 4.53 -6.93
CA LEU A 11 5.22 5.04 -5.79
C LEU A 11 6.60 4.39 -5.71
N THR A 12 6.66 3.08 -5.89
CA THR A 12 7.93 2.35 -5.85
C THR A 12 8.85 2.76 -7.00
N SER A 13 8.28 3.08 -8.17
CA SER A 13 9.05 3.50 -9.33
C SER A 13 9.80 4.81 -9.09
N LEU A 14 9.29 5.67 -8.22
CA LEU A 14 9.95 6.93 -7.86
C LEU A 14 11.28 6.71 -7.13
N SER A 15 11.49 5.52 -6.57
CA SER A 15 12.76 5.17 -5.92
C SER A 15 13.89 4.93 -6.91
N GLN A 16 13.59 4.67 -8.18
CA GLN A 16 14.52 4.30 -9.24
C GLN A 16 15.36 3.05 -8.91
N ARG A 17 14.82 2.17 -8.08
CA ARG A 17 15.48 0.92 -7.66
C ARG A 17 14.78 -0.28 -8.29
N ALA A 18 15.28 -0.74 -9.43
CA ALA A 18 14.63 -1.80 -10.21
C ALA A 18 14.45 -3.10 -9.45
N LEU A 19 15.43 -3.50 -8.63
CA LEU A 19 15.33 -4.71 -7.83
C LEU A 19 14.24 -4.58 -6.76
N LEU A 20 14.21 -3.45 -6.06
CA LEU A 20 13.17 -3.17 -5.07
C LEU A 20 11.77 -3.18 -5.70
N MET A 21 11.63 -2.57 -6.87
CA MET A 21 10.36 -2.56 -7.60
C MET A 21 9.88 -3.96 -7.94
N ARG A 22 10.76 -4.82 -8.43
CA ARG A 22 10.42 -6.22 -8.77
C ARG A 22 10.02 -7.02 -7.55
N GLN A 23 10.76 -6.88 -6.45
CA GLN A 23 10.48 -7.61 -5.22
C GLN A 23 9.15 -7.19 -4.59
N THR A 24 8.87 -5.89 -4.52
CA THR A 24 7.62 -5.38 -3.97
C THR A 24 6.43 -5.78 -4.83
N GLU A 25 6.56 -5.77 -6.15
CA GLU A 25 5.51 -6.22 -7.06
C GLU A 25 5.19 -7.70 -6.85
N ARG A 26 6.22 -8.56 -6.76
CA ARG A 26 6.05 -9.99 -6.50
C ARG A 26 5.35 -10.23 -5.17
N MET A 27 5.74 -9.51 -4.12
CA MET A 27 5.10 -9.61 -2.82
C MET A 27 3.61 -9.23 -2.88
N ARG A 28 3.26 -8.17 -3.59
CA ARG A 28 1.86 -7.76 -3.76
C ARG A 28 1.04 -8.82 -4.48
N ILE A 29 1.60 -9.42 -5.53
CA ILE A 29 0.93 -10.50 -6.27
C ILE A 29 0.68 -11.69 -5.35
N MET A 30 1.67 -12.09 -4.55
CA MET A 30 1.54 -13.19 -3.60
C MET A 30 0.49 -12.92 -2.52
N LEU A 31 0.38 -11.67 -2.06
CA LEU A 31 -0.53 -11.28 -1.00
C LEU A 31 -1.95 -10.96 -1.49
N ARG A 32 -2.13 -10.83 -2.81
CA ARG A 32 -3.42 -10.43 -3.41
C ARG A 32 -4.62 -11.28 -2.95
N PRO A 33 -4.53 -12.62 -2.87
CA PRO A 33 -5.65 -13.43 -2.39
C PRO A 33 -6.06 -13.11 -0.95
N TYR A 34 -5.08 -12.81 -0.09
CA TYR A 34 -5.32 -12.47 1.31
C TYR A 34 -6.02 -11.12 1.43
N TYR A 35 -5.61 -10.12 0.65
CA TYR A 35 -6.26 -8.81 0.64
C TYR A 35 -7.70 -8.91 0.13
N ARG A 36 -7.95 -9.69 -0.92
CA ARG A 36 -9.30 -9.92 -1.43
C ARG A 36 -10.20 -10.53 -0.36
N GLN A 37 -9.69 -11.52 0.36
CA GLN A 37 -10.43 -12.17 1.44
C GLN A 37 -10.75 -11.18 2.56
N TYR A 38 -9.79 -10.36 2.94
CA TYR A 38 -9.97 -9.35 3.98
C TYR A 38 -11.05 -8.35 3.59
N TYR A 39 -10.96 -7.76 2.39
CA TYR A 39 -11.91 -6.72 1.97
C TYR A 39 -13.30 -7.28 1.68
N ALA A 40 -13.42 -8.53 1.29
CA ALA A 40 -14.72 -9.17 1.14
C ALA A 40 -15.46 -9.30 2.48
N LYS A 41 -14.71 -9.48 3.57
CA LYS A 41 -15.29 -9.65 4.91
C LYS A 41 -15.58 -8.33 5.62
N THR A 42 -14.74 -7.32 5.42
CA THR A 42 -14.74 -6.12 6.29
C THR A 42 -15.41 -4.91 5.68
N ARG A 43 -15.63 -4.86 4.36
CA ARG A 43 -16.17 -3.70 3.64
C ARG A 43 -15.42 -2.40 3.91
N GLU A 44 -14.10 -2.47 4.14
CA GLU A 44 -13.25 -1.31 4.49
C GLU A 44 -12.67 -0.59 3.27
N LEU A 45 -13.25 -0.78 2.08
CA LEU A 45 -12.73 -0.16 0.85
C LEU A 45 -12.71 1.38 0.92
N GLU A 46 -13.71 1.98 1.57
CA GLU A 46 -13.75 3.43 1.74
C GLU A 46 -12.59 3.94 2.60
N ILE A 47 -12.34 3.27 3.73
CA ILE A 47 -11.22 3.59 4.62
C ILE A 47 -9.89 3.47 3.87
N PHE A 48 -9.76 2.43 3.06
CA PHE A 48 -8.60 2.19 2.22
C PHE A 48 -8.35 3.35 1.24
N GLY A 49 -9.40 3.83 0.58
CA GLY A 49 -9.30 4.99 -0.31
C GLY A 49 -8.90 6.27 0.41
N LEU A 50 -9.42 6.49 1.61
CA LEU A 50 -9.05 7.64 2.46
C LEU A 50 -7.58 7.58 2.89
N GLU A 51 -7.07 6.43 3.24
CA GLU A 51 -5.65 6.25 3.59
C GLU A 51 -4.74 6.60 2.42
N HIS A 52 -5.08 6.13 1.21
CA HIS A 52 -4.31 6.46 0.01
C HIS A 52 -4.34 7.95 -0.30
N ARG A 53 -5.48 8.60 -0.10
CA ARG A 53 -5.60 10.06 -0.29
C ARG A 53 -4.69 10.81 0.67
N LYS A 54 -4.60 10.37 1.93
CA LYS A 54 -3.67 10.96 2.90
C LYS A 54 -2.22 10.85 2.45
N ILE A 55 -1.84 9.72 1.88
CA ILE A 55 -0.49 9.53 1.34
C ILE A 55 -0.23 10.55 0.22
N ILE A 56 -1.16 10.69 -0.71
CA ILE A 56 -1.03 11.64 -1.82
C ILE A 56 -0.91 13.08 -1.30
N ASP A 57 -1.75 13.46 -0.35
CA ASP A 57 -1.74 14.81 0.23
C ASP A 57 -0.44 15.09 0.96
N THR A 58 0.10 14.09 1.66
CA THR A 58 1.38 14.20 2.36
C THR A 58 2.54 14.40 1.37
N ILE A 59 2.53 13.67 0.25
CA ILE A 59 3.51 13.84 -0.82
C ILE A 59 3.46 15.26 -1.40
N ARG A 60 2.26 15.80 -1.59
CA ARG A 60 2.07 17.16 -2.12
C ARG A 60 2.65 18.23 -1.19
N LYS A 61 2.64 18.02 0.11
CA LYS A 61 3.23 18.94 1.08
C LYS A 61 4.75 18.96 1.04
N GLY A 62 5.38 17.90 0.54
CA GLY A 62 6.80 17.88 0.20
C GLY A 62 7.77 17.59 1.33
N ASP A 63 7.33 17.24 2.53
CA ASP A 63 8.22 16.84 3.62
C ASP A 63 8.54 15.33 3.51
N PRO A 64 9.82 14.95 3.21
CA PRO A 64 10.18 13.55 3.06
C PRO A 64 9.98 12.70 4.31
N ASP A 65 10.18 13.28 5.51
CA ASP A 65 10.02 12.54 6.76
C ASP A 65 8.55 12.21 7.02
N ASP A 66 7.65 13.13 6.72
CA ASP A 66 6.21 12.90 6.84
C ASP A 66 5.75 11.83 5.84
N VAL A 67 6.25 11.86 4.62
CA VAL A 67 5.93 10.85 3.59
C VAL A 67 6.39 9.47 4.05
N GLU A 68 7.62 9.36 4.55
CA GLU A 68 8.16 8.09 5.06
C GLU A 68 7.33 7.56 6.20
N THR A 69 6.94 8.41 7.14
CA THR A 69 6.14 8.01 8.31
C THR A 69 4.76 7.50 7.89
N ILE A 70 4.07 8.20 7.01
CA ILE A 70 2.72 7.79 6.61
C ILE A 70 2.72 6.52 5.76
N VAL A 71 3.70 6.35 4.89
CA VAL A 71 3.82 5.14 4.05
C VAL A 71 4.18 3.94 4.92
N ARG A 72 5.10 4.09 5.86
CA ARG A 72 5.45 3.02 6.80
C ARG A 72 4.24 2.61 7.63
N SER A 73 3.50 3.55 8.17
CA SER A 73 2.29 3.28 8.95
C SER A 73 1.25 2.51 8.14
N HIS A 74 1.03 2.91 6.88
CA HIS A 74 0.11 2.22 5.97
C HIS A 74 0.54 0.77 5.72
N ALA A 75 1.83 0.54 5.45
CA ALA A 75 2.36 -0.80 5.21
C ALA A 75 2.22 -1.69 6.44
N LEU A 76 2.52 -1.18 7.63
CA LEU A 76 2.41 -1.95 8.88
C LEU A 76 0.96 -2.32 9.20
N LYS A 77 0.01 -1.42 8.97
CA LYS A 77 -1.41 -1.71 9.13
C LYS A 77 -1.86 -2.85 8.22
N ASN A 78 -1.41 -2.84 6.96
CA ASN A 78 -1.78 -3.86 5.99
C ASN A 78 -1.19 -5.22 6.36
N VAL A 79 0.06 -5.26 6.82
CA VAL A 79 0.69 -6.50 7.31
C VAL A 79 -0.12 -7.09 8.46
N LYS A 80 -0.53 -6.27 9.42
CA LYS A 80 -1.34 -6.69 10.55
C LYS A 80 -2.70 -7.24 10.11
N LYS A 81 -3.37 -6.57 9.17
CA LYS A 81 -4.66 -7.03 8.63
C LYS A 81 -4.54 -8.41 8.00
N VAL A 82 -3.49 -8.66 7.23
CA VAL A 82 -3.25 -9.97 6.61
C VAL A 82 -2.92 -11.03 7.64
N ALA A 83 -2.10 -10.69 8.63
CA ALA A 83 -1.76 -11.61 9.72
C ALA A 83 -3.00 -12.05 10.51
N ASP A 84 -3.94 -11.16 10.74
CA ASP A 84 -5.18 -11.45 11.47
C ASP A 84 -6.10 -12.40 10.70
N LEU A 85 -5.93 -12.55 9.36
CA LEU A 85 -6.65 -13.52 8.55
C LEU A 85 -6.07 -14.93 8.63
N ALA A 86 -4.81 -15.03 8.96
CA ALA A 86 -4.13 -16.33 9.05
C ALA A 86 -4.42 -16.97 10.40
#